data_5d299282461517792bb7bafa8a20c282
#
_entry.id   5d299282461517792bb7bafa8a20c282
#
_cell.length_a   1.000
_cell.length_b   1.000
_cell.length_c   1.000
_cell.angle_alpha   90.00
_cell.angle_beta   90.00
_cell.angle_gamma   90.00
#
_symmetry.space_group_name_H-M   'P 1'
#
loop_
_entity.id
_entity.type
_entity.pdbx_description
1 polymer ?
#
loop_
_entity_poly.entity_id
_entity_poly.type
_entity_poly.pdbx_seq_one_letter_code
_entity_poly.pdbx_strand_id
1 'polypeptide(L)'
;MNTGQKGRGLRATKELNIGEVVFAEPSFSAVVFDSLITQVCHNCFRHQANLHRCAQCKFAHYCDRTCQTACWDEHKQECGAIRKTGKAPSDNVRLAARVLWRIHKRTGIVTDSQLISVDQLQDHVADLSEEDQKQLRIDVRNFLEYWSYGSKQCSADEISHIFGIIKCNGFTVSDQRGLQAVGVGLFPNLCLVNHNCWPNCTVILNHGNQSAVNSSLHSKRRIELRAMQKIAEGEELTVSYVDFLNLSADRQKKLKEHFYFECTCEHCSKHVKDDLMMAAADSKPSADTVKEVTAFSEECLEKIEISRVERDYNKVVKLCQECLEKQENVLADTHLSKLRVLSVSSEVLSYLQRFSEAADHAHRMVEGYMKLYHPNNAQLGMAIMRAGITHWHAGQIEVGHGMICKAYGILMVTHGPNHAITRDLETMRRQTEAELKMFKQDEGGYHAMREAALKK
;
A
#
# COMPACT_ATOMS: atom_id res chain seq x y z
N MET A 1 -8.05 15.94 19.13
CA MET A 1 -7.44 16.46 20.39
C MET A 1 -6.01 16.88 20.12
N ASN A 2 -5.43 17.80 20.92
CA ASN A 2 -4.01 18.11 20.83
C ASN A 2 -3.21 16.96 21.46
N THR A 3 -2.26 16.38 20.70
CA THR A 3 -1.41 15.25 21.13
C THR A 3 0.01 15.73 21.54
N GLY A 4 0.14 16.98 21.95
CA GLY A 4 1.42 17.57 22.35
C GLY A 4 2.23 18.03 21.14
N GLN A 5 3.51 17.62 21.05
CA GLN A 5 4.42 18.02 19.97
C GLN A 5 3.98 17.62 18.56
N LYS A 6 3.09 16.61 18.45
CA LYS A 6 2.54 16.13 17.16
C LYS A 6 1.33 16.93 16.65
N GLY A 7 0.84 17.91 17.42
CA GLY A 7 -0.32 18.72 17.07
C GLY A 7 -1.65 17.96 17.24
N ARG A 8 -2.53 17.99 16.22
CA ARG A 8 -3.82 17.30 16.26
C ARG A 8 -3.63 15.80 16.06
N GLY A 9 -4.43 14.99 16.75
CA GLY A 9 -4.41 13.54 16.62
C GLY A 9 -5.67 12.89 17.17
N LEU A 10 -5.79 11.59 17.02
CA LEU A 10 -6.89 10.79 17.51
C LEU A 10 -6.46 9.95 18.72
N ARG A 11 -7.38 9.80 19.69
CA ARG A 11 -7.23 8.92 20.85
C ARG A 11 -8.41 7.98 20.94
N ALA A 12 -8.17 6.77 21.43
CA ALA A 12 -9.22 5.81 21.71
C ALA A 12 -10.15 6.35 22.80
N THR A 13 -11.47 6.32 22.57
CA THR A 13 -12.51 6.72 23.55
C THR A 13 -12.99 5.55 24.39
N LYS A 14 -12.54 4.35 24.11
CA LYS A 14 -12.76 3.09 24.81
C LYS A 14 -11.59 2.15 24.57
N GLU A 15 -11.50 1.09 25.35
CA GLU A 15 -10.57 0.00 25.04
C GLU A 15 -10.92 -0.63 23.68
N LEU A 16 -9.91 -0.92 22.84
CA LEU A 16 -10.04 -1.56 21.54
C LEU A 16 -9.33 -2.91 21.55
N ASN A 17 -9.98 -3.92 21.00
CA ASN A 17 -9.41 -5.25 20.85
C ASN A 17 -8.62 -5.37 19.55
N ILE A 18 -7.68 -6.34 19.53
CA ILE A 18 -6.93 -6.69 18.34
C ILE A 18 -7.87 -7.05 17.17
N GLY A 19 -7.63 -6.48 16.01
CA GLY A 19 -8.43 -6.67 14.81
C GLY A 19 -9.75 -5.87 14.79
N GLU A 20 -10.06 -5.09 15.84
CA GLU A 20 -11.26 -4.25 15.87
C GLU A 20 -11.13 -3.10 14.85
N VAL A 21 -12.24 -2.80 14.14
CA VAL A 21 -12.33 -1.63 13.27
C VAL A 21 -12.56 -0.40 14.13
N VAL A 22 -11.60 0.51 14.16
CA VAL A 22 -11.67 1.75 14.91
C VAL A 22 -12.69 2.69 14.27
N PHE A 23 -12.52 2.92 12.98
CA PHE A 23 -13.51 3.58 12.12
C PHE A 23 -13.31 3.15 10.67
N ALA A 24 -14.33 3.47 9.87
CA ALA A 24 -14.29 3.28 8.44
C ALA A 24 -14.78 4.53 7.74
N GLU A 25 -14.07 4.99 6.72
CA GLU A 25 -14.29 6.26 6.07
C GLU A 25 -14.32 6.10 4.55
N PRO A 26 -15.38 6.62 3.88
CA PRO A 26 -15.39 6.75 2.42
C PRO A 26 -14.43 7.85 1.98
N SER A 27 -13.83 7.73 0.79
CA SER A 27 -13.02 8.81 0.25
C SER A 27 -13.84 10.10 0.13
N PHE A 28 -13.27 11.21 0.61
CA PHE A 28 -13.84 12.53 0.31
C PHE A 28 -13.82 12.80 -1.19
N SER A 29 -12.72 12.49 -1.85
CA SER A 29 -12.59 12.42 -3.30
C SER A 29 -11.48 11.45 -3.67
N ALA A 30 -11.55 10.87 -4.87
CA ALA A 30 -10.48 10.02 -5.39
C ALA A 30 -10.48 10.00 -6.91
N VAL A 31 -9.31 9.74 -7.51
CA VAL A 31 -9.13 9.62 -8.96
C VAL A 31 -8.26 8.41 -9.29
N VAL A 32 -8.49 7.82 -10.45
CA VAL A 32 -7.63 6.77 -11.02
C VAL A 32 -6.36 7.41 -11.57
N PHE A 33 -5.21 6.75 -11.43
CA PHE A 33 -3.95 7.21 -12.02
C PHE A 33 -4.02 7.30 -13.54
N ASP A 34 -3.32 8.25 -14.11
CA ASP A 34 -3.33 8.51 -15.56
C ASP A 34 -2.89 7.30 -16.39
N SER A 35 -1.94 6.52 -15.87
CA SER A 35 -1.45 5.28 -16.52
C SER A 35 -2.49 4.15 -16.57
N LEU A 36 -3.57 4.22 -15.79
CA LEU A 36 -4.54 3.14 -15.60
C LEU A 36 -5.98 3.50 -16.05
N ILE A 37 -6.16 4.63 -16.71
CA ILE A 37 -7.47 5.18 -17.08
C ILE A 37 -8.34 4.18 -17.84
N THR A 38 -7.75 3.40 -18.76
CA THR A 38 -8.48 2.44 -19.61
C THR A 38 -8.61 1.06 -18.99
N GLN A 39 -7.94 0.81 -17.86
CA GLN A 39 -7.86 -0.50 -17.21
C GLN A 39 -8.64 -0.56 -15.90
N VAL A 40 -8.92 0.60 -15.30
CA VAL A 40 -9.53 0.72 -13.97
C VAL A 40 -10.82 1.54 -14.05
N CYS A 41 -11.87 1.01 -13.44
CA CYS A 41 -13.16 1.70 -13.35
C CYS A 41 -13.07 2.96 -12.50
N HIS A 42 -13.45 4.12 -13.03
CA HIS A 42 -13.39 5.41 -12.34
C HIS A 42 -14.35 5.57 -11.15
N ASN A 43 -15.27 4.62 -10.98
CA ASN A 43 -16.16 4.60 -9.81
C ASN A 43 -15.70 3.61 -8.74
N CYS A 44 -15.53 2.33 -9.08
CA CYS A 44 -15.26 1.27 -8.10
C CYS A 44 -13.79 0.86 -8.00
N PHE A 45 -12.91 1.44 -8.80
CA PHE A 45 -11.46 1.20 -8.81
C PHE A 45 -11.06 -0.26 -9.04
N ARG A 46 -11.94 -1.05 -9.70
CA ARG A 46 -11.61 -2.41 -10.13
C ARG A 46 -10.86 -2.40 -11.44
N HIS A 47 -9.86 -3.26 -11.53
CA HIS A 47 -9.34 -3.69 -12.82
C HIS A 47 -10.37 -4.51 -13.56
N GLN A 48 -10.60 -4.20 -14.85
CA GLN A 48 -11.48 -4.95 -15.72
C GLN A 48 -11.07 -4.78 -17.18
N ALA A 49 -11.06 -5.90 -17.93
CA ALA A 49 -10.62 -5.89 -19.32
C ALA A 49 -11.56 -5.07 -20.23
N ASN A 50 -12.87 -5.13 -19.95
CA ASN A 50 -13.89 -4.48 -20.79
C ASN A 50 -14.58 -3.37 -19.99
N LEU A 51 -14.09 -2.14 -20.10
CA LEU A 51 -14.69 -0.96 -19.52
C LEU A 51 -15.43 -0.14 -20.58
N HIS A 52 -16.55 0.44 -20.17
CA HIS A 52 -17.36 1.34 -21.02
C HIS A 52 -16.93 2.80 -20.76
N ARG A 53 -16.52 3.49 -21.82
CA ARG A 53 -16.14 4.90 -21.71
C ARG A 53 -17.35 5.83 -21.65
N CYS A 54 -17.22 6.93 -20.95
CA CYS A 54 -18.23 7.99 -20.97
C CYS A 54 -18.50 8.46 -22.40
N ALA A 55 -19.76 8.39 -22.85
CA ALA A 55 -20.13 8.77 -24.19
C ALA A 55 -19.88 10.25 -24.51
N GLN A 56 -19.86 11.11 -23.49
CA GLN A 56 -19.69 12.56 -23.62
C GLN A 56 -18.21 12.97 -23.73
N CYS A 57 -17.40 12.73 -22.68
CA CYS A 57 -16.00 13.17 -22.65
C CYS A 57 -15.01 12.17 -23.26
N LYS A 58 -15.41 10.91 -23.47
CA LYS A 58 -14.59 9.79 -23.97
C LYS A 58 -13.40 9.42 -23.07
N PHE A 59 -13.24 10.09 -21.91
CA PHE A 59 -12.12 9.92 -20.99
C PHE A 59 -12.39 8.91 -19.88
N ALA A 60 -13.45 9.12 -19.09
CA ALA A 60 -13.73 8.25 -17.94
C ALA A 60 -14.27 6.88 -18.36
N HIS A 61 -13.84 5.82 -17.68
CA HIS A 61 -14.20 4.43 -17.96
C HIS A 61 -14.89 3.79 -16.76
N TYR A 62 -15.89 2.93 -17.02
CA TYR A 62 -16.75 2.33 -16.01
C TYR A 62 -17.05 0.86 -16.33
N CYS A 63 -17.25 0.04 -15.29
CA CYS A 63 -17.66 -1.37 -15.46
C CYS A 63 -18.96 -1.49 -16.26
N ASP A 64 -19.93 -0.64 -15.90
CA ASP A 64 -21.30 -0.66 -16.43
C ASP A 64 -21.98 0.71 -16.21
N ARG A 65 -23.25 0.78 -16.59
CA ARG A 65 -24.08 1.97 -16.40
C ARG A 65 -24.32 2.29 -14.93
N THR A 66 -24.37 1.28 -14.06
CA THR A 66 -24.52 1.47 -12.60
C THR A 66 -23.34 2.22 -12.03
N CYS A 67 -22.11 1.80 -12.37
CA CYS A 67 -20.88 2.50 -11.97
C CYS A 67 -20.84 3.93 -12.54
N GLN A 68 -21.24 4.13 -13.79
CA GLN A 68 -21.29 5.46 -14.41
C GLN A 68 -22.29 6.37 -13.70
N THR A 69 -23.49 5.90 -13.42
CA THR A 69 -24.55 6.67 -12.72
C THR A 69 -24.11 7.00 -11.30
N ALA A 70 -23.53 6.05 -10.57
CA ALA A 70 -23.04 6.26 -9.21
C ALA A 70 -21.90 7.29 -9.13
N CYS A 71 -21.08 7.41 -10.19
CA CYS A 71 -19.98 8.39 -10.27
C CYS A 71 -20.42 9.76 -10.82
N TRP A 72 -21.65 9.87 -11.34
CA TRP A 72 -22.05 11.04 -12.12
C TRP A 72 -21.95 12.36 -11.35
N ASP A 73 -22.29 12.35 -10.08
CA ASP A 73 -22.21 13.56 -9.24
C ASP A 73 -20.80 14.12 -9.08
N GLU A 74 -19.78 13.23 -9.09
CA GLU A 74 -18.36 13.61 -9.07
C GLU A 74 -17.87 13.94 -10.49
N HIS A 75 -18.34 13.18 -11.50
CA HIS A 75 -17.82 13.24 -12.87
C HIS A 75 -18.43 14.36 -13.72
N LYS A 76 -19.65 14.82 -13.47
CA LYS A 76 -20.36 15.74 -14.37
C LYS A 76 -19.61 17.06 -14.65
N GLN A 77 -18.96 17.64 -13.64
CA GLN A 77 -18.16 18.85 -13.81
C GLN A 77 -16.86 18.57 -14.55
N GLU A 78 -16.17 17.48 -14.19
CA GLU A 78 -15.00 16.97 -14.90
C GLU A 78 -15.33 16.68 -16.38
N CYS A 79 -16.44 16.01 -16.64
CA CYS A 79 -16.91 15.72 -17.99
C CYS A 79 -17.10 16.99 -18.82
N GLY A 80 -17.72 18.00 -18.24
CA GLY A 80 -17.91 19.31 -18.87
C GLY A 80 -16.59 20.02 -19.18
N ALA A 81 -15.67 20.03 -18.23
CA ALA A 81 -14.35 20.63 -18.37
C ALA A 81 -13.51 19.94 -19.46
N ILE A 82 -13.44 18.60 -19.45
CA ILE A 82 -12.72 17.81 -20.48
C ILE A 82 -13.31 18.07 -21.88
N ARG A 83 -14.63 18.10 -22.01
CA ARG A 83 -15.27 18.41 -23.31
C ARG A 83 -14.92 19.80 -23.83
N LYS A 84 -14.82 20.78 -22.93
CA LYS A 84 -14.50 22.17 -23.29
C LYS A 84 -13.04 22.33 -23.71
N THR A 85 -12.11 21.68 -22.97
CA THR A 85 -10.66 21.79 -23.23
C THR A 85 -10.16 20.80 -24.28
N GLY A 86 -10.93 19.77 -24.59
CA GLY A 86 -10.55 18.67 -25.52
C GLY A 86 -9.55 17.67 -24.95
N LYS A 87 -9.04 17.89 -23.72
CA LYS A 87 -8.09 16.99 -23.06
C LYS A 87 -8.35 16.93 -21.56
N ALA A 88 -8.00 15.80 -20.93
CA ALA A 88 -7.98 15.67 -19.48
C ALA A 88 -6.63 16.13 -18.92
N PRO A 89 -6.60 16.83 -17.78
CA PRO A 89 -5.39 17.14 -17.06
C PRO A 89 -4.90 15.91 -16.27
N SER A 90 -3.72 16.04 -15.62
CA SER A 90 -3.15 15.00 -14.75
C SER A 90 -4.08 14.63 -13.60
N ASP A 91 -3.84 13.44 -13.00
CA ASP A 91 -4.59 12.96 -11.85
C ASP A 91 -4.55 13.93 -10.66
N ASN A 92 -3.42 14.57 -10.37
CA ASN A 92 -3.32 15.62 -9.34
C ASN A 92 -4.29 16.77 -9.59
N VAL A 93 -4.34 17.30 -10.80
CA VAL A 93 -5.25 18.40 -11.17
C VAL A 93 -6.70 17.94 -11.11
N ARG A 94 -7.00 16.72 -11.55
CA ARG A 94 -8.35 16.14 -11.46
C ARG A 94 -8.81 15.96 -10.01
N LEU A 95 -7.91 15.48 -9.14
CA LEU A 95 -8.22 15.32 -7.72
C LEU A 95 -8.47 16.68 -7.05
N ALA A 96 -7.60 17.66 -7.27
CA ALA A 96 -7.77 19.02 -6.74
C ALA A 96 -9.10 19.65 -7.19
N ALA A 97 -9.45 19.51 -8.47
CA ALA A 97 -10.72 19.99 -8.99
C ALA A 97 -11.92 19.32 -8.32
N ARG A 98 -11.91 17.99 -8.16
CA ARG A 98 -12.99 17.26 -7.48
C ARG A 98 -13.12 17.65 -6.01
N VAL A 99 -12.01 17.86 -5.32
CA VAL A 99 -11.99 18.33 -3.92
C VAL A 99 -12.63 19.72 -3.82
N LEU A 100 -12.20 20.70 -4.63
CA LEU A 100 -12.75 22.04 -4.63
C LEU A 100 -14.23 22.07 -5.01
N TRP A 101 -14.63 21.36 -6.06
CA TRP A 101 -16.05 21.27 -6.43
C TRP A 101 -16.91 20.71 -5.30
N ARG A 102 -16.39 19.76 -4.55
CA ARG A 102 -17.11 19.18 -3.42
C ARG A 102 -17.19 20.13 -2.23
N ILE A 103 -16.11 20.88 -1.94
CA ILE A 103 -16.11 21.91 -0.89
C ILE A 103 -17.13 22.99 -1.24
N HIS A 104 -17.11 23.52 -2.46
CA HIS A 104 -18.02 24.60 -2.89
C HIS A 104 -19.48 24.15 -3.02
N LYS A 105 -19.73 22.86 -3.30
CA LYS A 105 -21.10 22.31 -3.36
C LYS A 105 -21.72 22.11 -1.98
N ARG A 106 -20.96 22.19 -0.90
CA ARG A 106 -21.44 21.97 0.48
C ARG A 106 -22.39 23.07 0.94
N THR A 107 -23.66 22.91 0.60
CA THR A 107 -24.76 23.50 1.35
C THR A 107 -25.07 22.60 2.53
N GLY A 108 -24.40 22.79 3.67
CA GLY A 108 -24.95 22.46 4.98
C GLY A 108 -24.95 21.01 5.47
N ILE A 109 -24.52 20.01 4.72
CA ILE A 109 -24.50 18.61 5.21
C ILE A 109 -23.08 18.23 5.64
N VAL A 110 -22.71 18.60 6.87
CA VAL A 110 -21.66 17.90 7.60
C VAL A 110 -22.27 16.55 8.00
N THR A 111 -21.73 15.44 7.50
CA THR A 111 -22.11 14.14 8.03
C THR A 111 -21.58 14.06 9.46
N ASP A 112 -22.41 13.65 10.43
CA ASP A 112 -22.06 13.54 11.86
C ASP A 112 -20.76 12.74 12.13
N SER A 113 -20.26 12.02 11.15
CA SER A 113 -19.04 11.22 11.22
C SER A 113 -17.76 11.93 10.80
N GLN A 114 -17.81 13.17 10.27
CA GLN A 114 -16.62 13.88 9.83
C GLN A 114 -16.03 14.73 10.96
N LEU A 115 -14.81 14.35 11.40
CA LEU A 115 -14.11 14.98 12.54
C LEU A 115 -13.40 16.29 12.16
N ILE A 116 -13.07 16.47 10.89
CA ILE A 116 -12.35 17.64 10.37
C ILE A 116 -12.83 18.01 8.96
N SER A 117 -12.90 19.28 8.65
CA SER A 117 -13.11 19.77 7.29
C SER A 117 -11.80 19.70 6.49
N VAL A 118 -11.91 19.42 5.18
CA VAL A 118 -10.73 19.27 4.30
C VAL A 118 -9.88 20.53 4.28
N ASP A 119 -10.51 21.70 4.24
CA ASP A 119 -9.86 23.01 4.24
C ASP A 119 -9.09 23.35 5.53
N GLN A 120 -9.25 22.54 6.58
CA GLN A 120 -8.52 22.67 7.85
C GLN A 120 -7.30 21.74 7.94
N LEU A 121 -7.06 20.89 6.94
CA LEU A 121 -5.87 20.04 6.88
C LEU A 121 -4.63 20.89 6.63
N GLN A 122 -3.47 20.42 7.05
CA GLN A 122 -2.20 21.10 6.81
C GLN A 122 -1.75 20.89 5.37
N ASP A 123 -1.23 21.92 4.74
CA ASP A 123 -0.81 21.94 3.35
C ASP A 123 0.72 22.01 3.15
N HIS A 124 1.46 22.51 4.14
CA HIS A 124 2.90 22.72 4.10
C HIS A 124 3.41 23.46 2.83
N VAL A 125 2.58 24.30 2.21
CA VAL A 125 2.97 25.04 1.00
C VAL A 125 4.18 25.95 1.26
N ALA A 126 4.28 26.52 2.46
CA ALA A 126 5.41 27.35 2.85
C ALA A 126 6.73 26.57 3.03
N ASP A 127 6.64 25.27 3.27
CA ASP A 127 7.77 24.37 3.53
C ASP A 127 8.30 23.68 2.27
N LEU A 128 7.63 23.90 1.11
CA LEU A 128 7.98 23.26 -0.16
C LEU A 128 9.36 23.67 -0.66
N SER A 129 10.11 22.72 -1.22
CA SER A 129 11.34 22.98 -1.96
C SER A 129 11.11 23.93 -3.15
N GLU A 130 12.15 24.58 -3.66
CA GLU A 130 12.03 25.44 -4.86
C GLU A 130 11.49 24.68 -6.07
N GLU A 131 11.87 23.42 -6.22
CA GLU A 131 11.40 22.56 -7.32
C GLU A 131 9.91 22.22 -7.15
N ASP A 132 9.48 21.85 -5.96
CA ASP A 132 8.07 21.59 -5.65
C ASP A 132 7.22 22.85 -5.82
N GLN A 133 7.73 24.02 -5.45
CA GLN A 133 7.02 25.30 -5.68
C GLN A 133 6.89 25.61 -7.18
N LYS A 134 7.89 25.27 -8.01
CA LYS A 134 7.78 25.39 -9.48
C LYS A 134 6.70 24.46 -10.01
N GLN A 135 6.70 23.21 -9.56
CA GLN A 135 5.68 22.22 -9.96
C GLN A 135 4.27 22.67 -9.52
N LEU A 136 4.12 23.16 -8.29
CA LEU A 136 2.85 23.69 -7.79
C LEU A 136 2.32 24.83 -8.69
N ARG A 137 3.19 25.77 -9.10
CA ARG A 137 2.79 26.85 -10.03
C ARG A 137 2.31 26.33 -11.39
N ILE A 138 2.94 25.26 -11.89
CA ILE A 138 2.51 24.57 -13.12
C ILE A 138 1.14 23.93 -12.93
N ASP A 139 0.94 23.24 -11.82
CA ASP A 139 -0.32 22.55 -11.53
C ASP A 139 -1.48 23.54 -11.31
N VAL A 140 -1.24 24.64 -10.62
CA VAL A 140 -2.24 25.74 -10.47
C VAL A 140 -2.61 26.32 -11.84
N ARG A 141 -1.64 26.57 -12.72
CA ARG A 141 -1.91 27.05 -14.07
C ARG A 141 -2.74 26.03 -14.88
N ASN A 142 -2.33 24.77 -14.86
CA ASN A 142 -3.06 23.69 -15.55
C ASN A 142 -4.48 23.54 -15.01
N PHE A 143 -4.66 23.71 -13.70
CA PHE A 143 -5.99 23.73 -13.07
C PHE A 143 -6.86 24.86 -13.60
N LEU A 144 -6.34 26.08 -13.69
CA LEU A 144 -7.08 27.26 -14.17
C LEU A 144 -7.43 27.16 -15.66
N GLU A 145 -6.56 26.55 -16.48
CA GLU A 145 -6.85 26.23 -17.87
C GLU A 145 -7.96 25.18 -17.99
N TYR A 146 -7.90 24.15 -17.18
CA TYR A 146 -8.87 23.05 -17.16
C TYR A 146 -10.24 23.52 -16.67
N TRP A 147 -10.27 24.31 -15.61
CA TRP A 147 -11.51 24.83 -15.04
C TRP A 147 -11.57 26.36 -15.12
N SER A 148 -11.81 26.88 -16.32
CA SER A 148 -11.83 28.31 -16.60
C SER A 148 -12.87 29.12 -15.82
N TYR A 149 -13.89 28.50 -15.23
CA TYR A 149 -14.81 29.16 -14.29
C TYR A 149 -14.23 29.21 -12.86
N GLY A 150 -13.23 28.42 -12.54
CA GLY A 150 -12.60 28.37 -11.23
C GLY A 150 -11.95 29.69 -10.83
N SER A 151 -11.37 30.41 -11.77
CA SER A 151 -10.78 31.74 -11.54
C SER A 151 -11.76 32.79 -11.00
N LYS A 152 -13.07 32.56 -11.12
CA LYS A 152 -14.12 33.43 -10.56
C LYS A 152 -14.62 32.93 -9.19
N GLN A 153 -14.30 31.70 -8.79
CA GLN A 153 -14.82 31.08 -7.59
C GLN A 153 -13.73 30.74 -6.57
N CYS A 154 -12.47 30.53 -7.02
CA CYS A 154 -11.34 30.18 -6.18
C CYS A 154 -10.16 31.12 -6.44
N SER A 155 -9.49 31.55 -5.37
CA SER A 155 -8.21 32.25 -5.48
C SER A 155 -7.06 31.27 -5.82
N ALA A 156 -5.96 31.79 -6.35
CA ALA A 156 -4.76 30.98 -6.58
C ALA A 156 -4.21 30.38 -5.27
N ASP A 157 -4.36 31.08 -4.16
CA ASP A 157 -3.92 30.61 -2.83
C ASP A 157 -4.79 29.44 -2.36
N GLU A 158 -6.11 29.51 -2.56
CA GLU A 158 -7.02 28.40 -2.24
C GLU A 158 -6.72 27.16 -3.07
N ILE A 159 -6.43 27.32 -4.35
CA ILE A 159 -6.03 26.22 -5.23
C ILE A 159 -4.69 25.63 -4.78
N SER A 160 -3.70 26.48 -4.46
CA SER A 160 -2.39 26.07 -3.95
C SER A 160 -2.51 25.32 -2.62
N HIS A 161 -3.36 25.80 -1.71
CA HIS A 161 -3.69 25.14 -0.46
C HIS A 161 -4.20 23.70 -0.68
N ILE A 162 -5.13 23.51 -1.61
CA ILE A 162 -5.66 22.15 -1.92
C ILE A 162 -4.59 21.25 -2.52
N PHE A 163 -3.71 21.73 -3.40
CA PHE A 163 -2.59 20.95 -3.89
C PHE A 163 -1.63 20.55 -2.77
N GLY A 164 -1.33 21.47 -1.85
CA GLY A 164 -0.52 21.19 -0.67
C GLY A 164 -1.16 20.10 0.22
N ILE A 165 -2.47 20.24 0.50
CA ILE A 165 -3.23 19.20 1.23
C ILE A 165 -3.12 17.84 0.56
N ILE A 166 -3.32 17.76 -0.75
CA ILE A 166 -3.23 16.49 -1.50
C ILE A 166 -1.83 15.91 -1.42
N LYS A 167 -0.78 16.73 -1.55
CA LYS A 167 0.61 16.30 -1.45
C LYS A 167 0.93 15.66 -0.10
N CYS A 168 0.46 16.25 1.00
CA CYS A 168 0.78 15.80 2.36
C CYS A 168 -0.19 14.74 2.90
N ASN A 169 -1.44 14.74 2.43
CA ASN A 169 -2.53 13.95 3.00
C ASN A 169 -3.18 12.98 1.99
N GLY A 170 -2.67 12.91 0.76
CA GLY A 170 -3.17 11.99 -0.26
C GLY A 170 -2.80 10.54 0.06
N PHE A 171 -3.78 9.64 0.01
CA PHE A 171 -3.57 8.20 0.21
C PHE A 171 -3.67 7.47 -1.12
N THR A 172 -2.72 6.57 -1.35
CA THR A 172 -2.80 5.64 -2.48
C THR A 172 -4.00 4.74 -2.32
N VAL A 173 -4.84 4.69 -3.34
CA VAL A 173 -5.96 3.75 -3.44
C VAL A 173 -5.46 2.52 -4.19
N SER A 174 -5.56 1.35 -3.55
CA SER A 174 -5.25 0.07 -4.17
C SER A 174 -6.47 -0.56 -4.83
N ASP A 175 -6.22 -1.57 -5.64
CA ASP A 175 -7.26 -2.43 -6.21
C ASP A 175 -8.02 -3.21 -5.11
N GLN A 176 -9.03 -3.97 -5.52
CA GLN A 176 -9.90 -4.72 -4.61
C GLN A 176 -9.19 -5.80 -3.77
N ARG A 177 -7.97 -6.22 -4.18
CA ARG A 177 -7.13 -7.18 -3.45
C ARG A 177 -6.06 -6.51 -2.62
N GLY A 178 -5.88 -5.18 -2.75
CA GLY A 178 -4.82 -4.44 -2.08
C GLY A 178 -3.42 -4.69 -2.65
N LEU A 179 -3.33 -5.22 -3.89
CA LEU A 179 -2.07 -5.65 -4.49
C LEU A 179 -1.44 -4.61 -5.39
N GLN A 180 -2.26 -3.78 -6.04
CA GLN A 180 -1.80 -2.78 -7.00
C GLN A 180 -2.35 -1.40 -6.65
N ALA A 181 -1.48 -0.39 -6.68
CA ALA A 181 -1.87 1.01 -6.60
C ALA A 181 -2.60 1.41 -7.88
N VAL A 182 -3.82 1.91 -7.77
CA VAL A 182 -4.67 2.24 -8.92
C VAL A 182 -5.15 3.69 -8.95
N GLY A 183 -4.91 4.45 -7.90
CA GLY A 183 -5.31 5.84 -7.82
C GLY A 183 -4.87 6.51 -6.54
N VAL A 184 -5.34 7.72 -6.34
CA VAL A 184 -5.11 8.54 -5.14
C VAL A 184 -6.44 9.10 -4.63
N GLY A 185 -6.59 9.18 -3.31
CA GLY A 185 -7.78 9.71 -2.65
C GLY A 185 -7.48 10.45 -1.36
N LEU A 186 -8.44 11.23 -0.90
CA LEU A 186 -8.37 12.00 0.34
C LEU A 186 -9.40 11.46 1.35
N PHE A 187 -8.94 11.24 2.60
CA PHE A 187 -9.72 10.69 3.70
C PHE A 187 -9.51 11.56 4.96
N PRO A 188 -10.34 12.60 5.17
CA PRO A 188 -10.08 13.62 6.18
C PRO A 188 -9.91 13.13 7.61
N ASN A 189 -10.70 12.15 8.06
CA ASN A 189 -10.55 11.59 9.40
C ASN A 189 -9.25 10.81 9.54
N LEU A 190 -8.86 10.05 8.50
CA LEU A 190 -7.60 9.33 8.48
C LEU A 190 -6.39 10.27 8.56
N CYS A 191 -6.48 11.46 7.95
CA CYS A 191 -5.43 12.49 8.00
C CYS A 191 -5.15 12.99 9.42
N LEU A 192 -6.03 12.73 10.40
CA LEU A 192 -5.82 13.05 11.82
C LEU A 192 -5.04 11.96 12.57
N VAL A 193 -4.79 10.80 11.97
CA VAL A 193 -4.06 9.71 12.63
C VAL A 193 -2.56 9.95 12.47
N ASN A 194 -1.88 10.21 13.59
CA ASN A 194 -0.47 10.52 13.59
C ASN A 194 0.44 9.31 13.28
N HIS A 195 1.68 9.62 12.94
CA HIS A 195 2.71 8.63 12.67
C HIS A 195 3.33 8.04 13.96
N ASN A 196 3.61 6.74 13.89
CA ASN A 196 4.60 6.06 14.72
C ASN A 196 5.27 4.97 13.85
N CYS A 197 6.60 4.80 13.94
CA CYS A 197 7.29 3.73 13.19
C CYS A 197 6.89 2.33 13.67
N TRP A 198 6.38 2.21 14.89
CA TRP A 198 5.80 0.98 15.47
C TRP A 198 4.36 1.27 15.88
N PRO A 199 3.45 1.32 14.91
CA PRO A 199 2.09 1.81 15.13
C PRO A 199 1.22 0.77 15.83
N ASN A 200 0.14 1.23 16.47
CA ASN A 200 -0.88 0.36 17.06
C ASN A 200 -2.09 0.11 16.13
N CYS A 201 -2.15 0.81 14.98
CA CYS A 201 -3.18 0.64 13.98
C CYS A 201 -2.60 0.42 12.58
N THR A 202 -3.40 -0.17 11.70
CA THR A 202 -3.13 -0.29 10.26
C THR A 202 -4.28 0.26 9.45
N VAL A 203 -3.98 0.75 8.24
CA VAL A 203 -4.97 1.26 7.29
C VAL A 203 -5.12 0.27 6.15
N ILE A 204 -6.35 -0.16 5.89
CA ILE A 204 -6.68 -1.07 4.81
C ILE A 204 -7.78 -0.48 3.94
N LEU A 205 -7.60 -0.55 2.62
CA LEU A 205 -8.66 -0.25 1.67
C LEU A 205 -9.62 -1.43 1.59
N ASN A 206 -10.86 -1.20 2.03
CA ASN A 206 -11.91 -2.20 1.96
C ASN A 206 -13.04 -1.69 1.07
N HIS A 207 -13.08 -2.18 -0.16
CA HIS A 207 -14.09 -1.78 -1.15
C HIS A 207 -15.51 -2.31 -0.87
N GLY A 208 -15.74 -2.90 0.29
CA GLY A 208 -17.03 -3.45 0.71
C GLY A 208 -17.42 -4.73 -0.01
N ASN A 209 -18.24 -5.54 0.65
CA ASN A 209 -18.86 -6.71 0.02
C ASN A 209 -20.01 -6.24 -0.86
N GLN A 210 -20.04 -6.63 -2.13
CA GLN A 210 -21.15 -6.34 -3.04
C GLN A 210 -22.48 -7.02 -2.65
N SER A 211 -22.47 -7.86 -1.62
CA SER A 211 -23.65 -8.60 -1.16
C SER A 211 -24.63 -7.79 -0.31
N ALA A 212 -24.24 -6.58 0.15
CA ALA A 212 -25.18 -5.70 0.85
C ALA A 212 -25.98 -4.88 -0.17
N VAL A 213 -26.98 -5.49 -0.76
CA VAL A 213 -27.85 -4.94 -1.82
C VAL A 213 -28.65 -3.71 -1.40
N ASN A 214 -28.66 -3.32 -0.11
CA ASN A 214 -29.62 -2.37 0.44
C ASN A 214 -29.06 -1.13 1.14
N SER A 215 -27.80 -0.71 0.93
CA SER A 215 -27.39 0.60 1.43
C SER A 215 -27.14 1.58 0.29
N SER A 216 -27.91 2.65 0.27
CA SER A 216 -27.75 3.84 -0.59
C SER A 216 -26.41 4.58 -0.36
N LEU A 217 -25.57 4.09 0.54
CA LEU A 217 -24.22 4.53 0.88
C LEU A 217 -23.18 3.57 0.25
N HIS A 218 -23.23 3.40 -1.07
CA HIS A 218 -22.26 2.60 -1.82
C HIS A 218 -20.95 3.37 -1.97
N SER A 219 -20.27 3.59 -0.86
CA SER A 219 -18.90 4.07 -0.91
C SER A 219 -17.97 2.92 -1.26
N LYS A 220 -17.70 2.79 -2.54
CA LYS A 220 -16.85 1.73 -3.11
C LYS A 220 -15.35 2.00 -2.91
N ARG A 221 -15.00 3.12 -2.27
CA ARG A 221 -13.63 3.56 -1.97
C ARG A 221 -13.58 3.93 -0.51
N ARG A 222 -13.49 2.92 0.34
CA ARG A 222 -13.53 3.08 1.78
C ARG A 222 -12.27 2.53 2.39
N ILE A 223 -11.69 3.28 3.32
CA ILE A 223 -10.63 2.79 4.19
C ILE A 223 -11.22 2.28 5.50
N GLU A 224 -10.51 1.36 6.14
CA GLU A 224 -10.70 0.97 7.52
C GLU A 224 -9.42 1.19 8.31
N LEU A 225 -9.52 1.88 9.44
CA LEU A 225 -8.48 1.91 10.46
C LEU A 225 -8.74 0.75 11.40
N ARG A 226 -7.76 -0.15 11.57
CA ARG A 226 -7.91 -1.36 12.39
C ARG A 226 -6.81 -1.44 13.44
N ALA A 227 -7.18 -1.87 14.65
CA ALA A 227 -6.24 -2.08 15.74
C ALA A 227 -5.36 -3.32 15.46
N MET A 228 -4.03 -3.15 15.51
CA MET A 228 -3.05 -4.23 15.35
C MET A 228 -2.73 -4.93 16.67
N GLN A 229 -3.05 -4.30 17.77
CA GLN A 229 -2.85 -4.75 19.14
C GLN A 229 -4.00 -4.28 20.03
N LYS A 230 -4.01 -4.68 21.29
CA LYS A 230 -4.92 -4.10 22.27
C LYS A 230 -4.52 -2.65 22.53
N ILE A 231 -5.49 -1.73 22.51
CA ILE A 231 -5.28 -0.29 22.71
C ILE A 231 -6.12 0.16 23.88
N ALA A 232 -5.50 0.81 24.86
CA ALA A 232 -6.20 1.29 26.04
C ALA A 232 -7.03 2.55 25.73
N GLU A 233 -8.07 2.79 26.56
CA GLU A 233 -8.79 4.07 26.51
C GLU A 233 -7.82 5.24 26.79
N GLY A 234 -7.93 6.32 25.98
CA GLY A 234 -7.06 7.49 26.04
C GLY A 234 -5.74 7.34 25.31
N GLU A 235 -5.36 6.13 24.85
CA GLU A 235 -4.14 5.91 24.06
C GLU A 235 -4.24 6.56 22.67
N GLU A 236 -3.14 7.16 22.19
CA GLU A 236 -3.08 7.75 20.86
C GLU A 236 -3.15 6.67 19.79
N LEU A 237 -3.99 6.88 18.79
CA LEU A 237 -4.06 6.03 17.60
C LEU A 237 -2.98 6.45 16.61
N THR A 238 -2.19 5.50 16.15
CA THR A 238 -1.07 5.77 15.24
C THR A 238 -1.00 4.78 14.09
N VAL A 239 -0.51 5.26 12.94
CA VAL A 239 -0.18 4.44 11.77
C VAL A 239 1.24 4.72 11.30
N SER A 240 1.81 3.89 10.44
CA SER A 240 3.11 4.22 9.84
C SER A 240 2.93 4.90 8.50
N TYR A 241 3.61 6.04 8.29
CA TYR A 241 3.65 6.78 7.02
C TYR A 241 4.75 6.28 6.09
N VAL A 242 5.71 5.52 6.63
CA VAL A 242 6.87 4.97 5.91
C VAL A 242 7.03 3.48 6.21
N ASP A 243 7.69 2.76 5.30
CA ASP A 243 8.02 1.36 5.55
C ASP A 243 9.04 1.26 6.71
N PHE A 244 8.78 0.32 7.62
CA PHE A 244 9.64 0.05 8.75
C PHE A 244 11.00 -0.52 8.32
N LEU A 245 11.10 -1.25 7.20
CA LEU A 245 12.35 -1.82 6.68
C LEU A 245 13.26 -0.76 6.06
N ASN A 246 13.60 0.23 6.86
CA ASN A 246 14.60 1.25 6.62
C ASN A 246 15.28 1.55 7.95
N LEU A 247 16.53 1.99 7.93
CA LEU A 247 17.23 2.43 9.13
C LEU A 247 16.51 3.62 9.76
N SER A 248 16.66 3.81 11.06
CA SER A 248 16.02 4.91 11.79
C SER A 248 16.31 6.27 11.17
N ALA A 249 17.57 6.52 10.78
CA ALA A 249 17.97 7.75 10.11
C ALA A 249 17.25 7.96 8.76
N ASP A 250 17.10 6.89 7.96
CA ASP A 250 16.43 6.96 6.66
C ASP A 250 14.94 7.22 6.83
N ARG A 251 14.30 6.59 7.84
CA ARG A 251 12.89 6.85 8.16
C ARG A 251 12.68 8.29 8.58
N GLN A 252 13.53 8.82 9.47
CA GLN A 252 13.49 10.22 9.91
C GLN A 252 13.68 11.17 8.74
N LYS A 253 14.65 10.91 7.87
CA LYS A 253 14.90 11.70 6.66
C LYS A 253 13.66 11.73 5.76
N LYS A 254 13.09 10.58 5.43
CA LYS A 254 11.88 10.48 4.60
C LYS A 254 10.69 11.22 5.22
N LEU A 255 10.49 11.10 6.54
CA LEU A 255 9.41 11.78 7.25
C LEU A 255 9.59 13.30 7.24
N LYS A 256 10.83 13.79 7.41
CA LYS A 256 11.14 15.21 7.33
C LYS A 256 10.94 15.79 5.92
N GLU A 257 11.39 15.08 4.90
CA GLU A 257 11.30 15.52 3.51
C GLU A 257 9.86 15.52 2.95
N HIS A 258 9.04 14.52 3.33
CA HIS A 258 7.72 14.32 2.74
C HIS A 258 6.55 14.77 3.63
N PHE A 259 6.75 14.75 4.95
CA PHE A 259 5.71 15.06 5.94
C PHE A 259 6.08 16.20 6.89
N TYR A 260 7.27 16.81 6.70
CA TYR A 260 7.73 18.03 7.37
C TYR A 260 7.81 17.94 8.91
N PHE A 261 8.07 16.75 9.46
CA PHE A 261 8.31 16.58 10.89
C PHE A 261 9.46 15.61 11.16
N GLU A 262 10.08 15.76 12.34
CA GLU A 262 11.11 14.86 12.84
C GLU A 262 10.48 13.80 13.76
N CYS A 263 10.67 12.52 13.44
CA CYS A 263 10.12 11.44 14.23
C CYS A 263 10.96 11.18 15.49
N THR A 264 10.32 11.30 16.65
CA THR A 264 10.92 11.05 17.97
C THR A 264 10.37 9.79 18.64
N CYS A 265 9.74 8.88 17.88
CA CYS A 265 9.23 7.63 18.43
C CYS A 265 10.38 6.78 19.02
N GLU A 266 10.04 5.85 19.91
CA GLU A 266 11.03 4.99 20.60
C GLU A 266 11.96 4.26 19.61
N HIS A 267 11.44 3.75 18.50
CA HIS A 267 12.22 3.04 17.49
C HIS A 267 13.23 3.93 16.76
N CYS A 268 12.90 5.20 16.55
CA CYS A 268 13.83 6.15 15.94
C CYS A 268 14.84 6.69 16.94
N SER A 269 14.39 7.06 18.15
CA SER A 269 15.26 7.66 19.17
C SER A 269 16.27 6.70 19.79
N LYS A 270 15.92 5.40 19.87
CA LYS A 270 16.77 4.34 20.41
C LYS A 270 17.39 3.45 19.33
N HIS A 271 17.19 3.76 18.04
CA HIS A 271 17.67 2.95 16.92
C HIS A 271 17.27 1.46 17.01
N VAL A 272 16.04 1.20 17.47
CA VAL A 272 15.57 -0.15 17.72
C VAL A 272 15.56 -0.95 16.42
N LYS A 273 16.25 -2.10 16.41
CA LYS A 273 16.45 -3.03 15.29
C LYS A 273 17.41 -2.56 14.18
N ASP A 274 18.01 -1.38 14.26
CA ASP A 274 19.02 -0.95 13.28
C ASP A 274 20.21 -1.93 13.25
N ASP A 275 20.64 -2.43 14.42
CA ASP A 275 21.71 -3.44 14.52
C ASP A 275 21.37 -4.72 13.75
N LEU A 276 20.11 -5.19 13.81
CA LEU A 276 19.65 -6.34 13.03
C LEU A 276 19.62 -6.05 11.52
N MET A 277 19.20 -4.84 11.16
CA MET A 277 19.11 -4.39 9.78
C MET A 277 20.48 -4.19 9.10
N MET A 278 21.54 -4.06 9.90
CA MET A 278 22.93 -3.94 9.45
C MET A 278 23.80 -5.12 9.88
N ALA A 279 23.19 -6.21 10.37
CA ALA A 279 23.95 -7.32 10.96
C ALA A 279 24.83 -8.03 9.94
N ALA A 280 26.08 -8.29 10.38
CA ALA A 280 26.96 -9.23 9.69
C ALA A 280 26.58 -10.68 9.97
N ALA A 281 27.07 -11.60 9.13
CA ALA A 281 26.91 -13.03 9.33
C ALA A 281 27.67 -13.53 10.57
N ASP A 282 27.30 -14.70 11.08
CA ASP A 282 27.91 -15.32 12.26
C ASP A 282 29.42 -15.64 12.10
N SER A 283 29.90 -15.69 10.86
CA SER A 283 31.33 -15.82 10.50
C SER A 283 32.21 -14.64 10.97
N LYS A 284 31.57 -13.54 11.44
CA LYS A 284 32.24 -12.32 11.92
C LYS A 284 33.24 -11.73 10.91
N PRO A 285 32.80 -11.39 9.69
CA PRO A 285 33.64 -10.74 8.71
C PRO A 285 34.13 -9.39 9.21
N SER A 286 35.20 -8.85 8.59
CA SER A 286 35.67 -7.50 8.93
C SER A 286 34.62 -6.43 8.60
N ALA A 287 34.63 -5.32 9.33
CA ALA A 287 33.75 -4.18 9.06
C ALA A 287 33.92 -3.64 7.63
N ASP A 288 35.14 -3.64 7.11
CA ASP A 288 35.43 -3.21 5.73
C ASP A 288 34.83 -4.17 4.70
N THR A 289 34.89 -5.48 4.93
CA THR A 289 34.25 -6.49 4.07
C THR A 289 32.73 -6.31 4.06
N VAL A 290 32.11 -6.10 5.23
CA VAL A 290 30.65 -5.84 5.32
C VAL A 290 30.28 -4.60 4.54
N LYS A 291 31.03 -3.51 4.69
CA LYS A 291 30.81 -2.25 3.97
C LYS A 291 30.97 -2.41 2.46
N GLU A 292 31.99 -3.11 2.01
CA GLU A 292 32.23 -3.38 0.58
C GLU A 292 31.11 -4.20 -0.04
N VAL A 293 30.68 -5.29 0.64
CA VAL A 293 29.60 -6.15 0.14
C VAL A 293 28.24 -5.42 0.19
N THR A 294 28.02 -4.55 1.17
CA THR A 294 26.80 -3.72 1.21
C THR A 294 26.77 -2.76 0.01
N ALA A 295 27.86 -2.04 -0.26
CA ALA A 295 27.94 -1.12 -1.42
C ALA A 295 27.76 -1.87 -2.74
N PHE A 296 28.40 -3.04 -2.90
CA PHE A 296 28.18 -3.89 -4.08
C PHE A 296 26.71 -4.33 -4.21
N SER A 297 26.06 -4.64 -3.10
CA SER A 297 24.65 -5.05 -3.11
C SER A 297 23.73 -3.91 -3.55
N GLU A 298 24.00 -2.68 -3.15
CA GLU A 298 23.23 -1.51 -3.59
C GLU A 298 23.37 -1.27 -5.09
N GLU A 299 24.61 -1.33 -5.63
CA GLU A 299 24.84 -1.25 -7.07
C GLU A 299 24.14 -2.38 -7.85
N CYS A 300 24.15 -3.59 -7.28
CA CYS A 300 23.47 -4.73 -7.88
C CYS A 300 21.95 -4.55 -7.90
N LEU A 301 21.37 -4.02 -6.81
CA LEU A 301 19.93 -3.72 -6.71
C LEU A 301 19.48 -2.68 -7.73
N GLU A 302 20.30 -1.67 -8.03
CA GLU A 302 20.01 -0.70 -9.10
C GLU A 302 19.95 -1.40 -10.48
N LYS A 303 20.93 -2.27 -10.79
CA LYS A 303 20.94 -3.05 -12.03
C LYS A 303 19.74 -4.01 -12.13
N ILE A 304 19.36 -4.62 -11.02
CA ILE A 304 18.19 -5.48 -10.92
C ILE A 304 16.92 -4.69 -11.24
N GLU A 305 16.75 -3.49 -10.69
CA GLU A 305 15.57 -2.68 -10.95
C GLU A 305 15.47 -2.25 -12.42
N ILE A 306 16.56 -1.85 -13.03
CA ILE A 306 16.62 -1.55 -14.48
C ILE A 306 16.15 -2.78 -15.29
N SER A 307 16.70 -3.96 -14.98
CA SER A 307 16.35 -5.21 -15.69
C SER A 307 14.90 -5.63 -15.48
N ARG A 308 14.30 -5.33 -14.29
CA ARG A 308 12.88 -5.53 -14.03
C ARG A 308 11.99 -4.65 -14.91
N VAL A 309 12.34 -3.37 -15.06
CA VAL A 309 11.65 -2.43 -15.96
C VAL A 309 11.70 -2.91 -17.40
N GLU A 310 12.87 -3.43 -17.84
CA GLU A 310 13.07 -4.04 -19.16
C GLU A 310 12.38 -5.41 -19.33
N ARG A 311 11.84 -5.99 -18.23
CA ARG A 311 11.24 -7.33 -18.16
C ARG A 311 12.21 -8.47 -18.52
N ASP A 312 13.51 -8.25 -18.37
CA ASP A 312 14.53 -9.30 -18.53
C ASP A 312 14.69 -10.09 -17.22
N TYR A 313 13.71 -10.95 -16.95
CA TYR A 313 13.65 -11.71 -15.69
C TYR A 313 14.79 -12.71 -15.54
N ASN A 314 15.36 -13.25 -16.64
CA ASN A 314 16.50 -14.15 -16.57
C ASN A 314 17.76 -13.40 -16.12
N LYS A 315 17.96 -12.18 -16.59
CA LYS A 315 19.04 -11.30 -16.13
C LYS A 315 18.86 -10.91 -14.67
N VAL A 316 17.62 -10.63 -14.24
CA VAL A 316 17.33 -10.37 -12.82
C VAL A 316 17.74 -11.55 -11.94
N VAL A 317 17.36 -12.79 -12.31
CA VAL A 317 17.74 -13.99 -11.54
C VAL A 317 19.26 -14.12 -11.44
N LYS A 318 19.98 -13.94 -12.55
CA LYS A 318 21.44 -14.00 -12.58
C LYS A 318 22.08 -12.97 -11.65
N LEU A 319 21.65 -11.71 -11.72
CA LEU A 319 22.12 -10.64 -10.84
C LEU A 319 21.82 -10.91 -9.36
N CYS A 320 20.61 -11.43 -9.05
CA CYS A 320 20.28 -11.83 -7.70
C CYS A 320 21.19 -12.94 -7.19
N GLN A 321 21.48 -13.95 -8.02
CA GLN A 321 22.36 -15.06 -7.65
C GLN A 321 23.77 -14.57 -7.37
N GLU A 322 24.37 -13.77 -8.29
CA GLU A 322 25.70 -13.19 -8.10
C GLU A 322 25.79 -12.33 -6.84
N CYS A 323 24.70 -11.59 -6.52
CA CYS A 323 24.66 -10.77 -5.32
C CYS A 323 24.57 -11.62 -4.06
N LEU A 324 23.69 -12.64 -4.03
CA LEU A 324 23.53 -13.53 -2.90
C LEU A 324 24.80 -14.33 -2.61
N GLU A 325 25.52 -14.79 -3.65
CA GLU A 325 26.81 -15.49 -3.48
C GLU A 325 27.85 -14.62 -2.76
N LYS A 326 27.93 -13.32 -3.09
CA LYS A 326 28.82 -12.39 -2.38
C LYS A 326 28.36 -12.03 -0.97
N GLN A 327 27.05 -12.00 -0.76
CA GLN A 327 26.46 -11.73 0.55
C GLN A 327 26.55 -12.91 1.51
N GLU A 328 26.71 -14.14 0.97
CA GLU A 328 26.76 -15.33 1.80
C GLU A 328 27.98 -15.29 2.72
N ASN A 329 27.80 -15.68 3.98
CA ASN A 329 28.81 -15.59 5.04
C ASN A 329 29.35 -14.17 5.36
N VAL A 330 28.80 -13.11 4.76
CA VAL A 330 29.17 -11.70 5.04
C VAL A 330 28.02 -10.97 5.69
N LEU A 331 26.82 -11.04 5.13
CA LEU A 331 25.63 -10.36 5.64
C LEU A 331 24.65 -11.38 6.28
N ALA A 332 24.09 -11.03 7.43
CA ALA A 332 23.03 -11.81 8.05
C ALA A 332 21.75 -11.77 7.20
N ASP A 333 20.85 -12.73 7.36
CA ASP A 333 19.57 -12.76 6.65
C ASP A 333 18.60 -11.65 7.09
N THR A 334 18.91 -10.93 8.17
CA THR A 334 18.19 -9.72 8.61
C THR A 334 18.73 -8.44 7.97
N HIS A 335 19.90 -8.48 7.32
CA HIS A 335 20.50 -7.30 6.68
C HIS A 335 19.61 -6.80 5.54
N LEU A 336 19.32 -5.49 5.52
CA LEU A 336 18.37 -4.89 4.57
C LEU A 336 18.71 -5.19 3.11
N SER A 337 19.99 -5.05 2.73
CA SER A 337 20.41 -5.31 1.34
C SER A 337 20.19 -6.77 0.95
N LYS A 338 20.43 -7.74 1.87
CA LYS A 338 20.19 -9.16 1.61
C LYS A 338 18.71 -9.48 1.53
N LEU A 339 17.89 -8.94 2.43
CA LEU A 339 16.43 -9.09 2.41
C LEU A 339 15.81 -8.57 1.12
N ARG A 340 16.29 -7.44 0.60
CA ARG A 340 15.84 -6.89 -0.69
C ARG A 340 16.14 -7.83 -1.85
N VAL A 341 17.35 -8.38 -1.91
CA VAL A 341 17.73 -9.34 -2.94
C VAL A 341 16.92 -10.63 -2.83
N LEU A 342 16.77 -11.20 -1.62
CA LEU A 342 15.94 -12.39 -1.37
C LEU A 342 14.48 -12.16 -1.80
N SER A 343 13.93 -10.99 -1.51
CA SER A 343 12.56 -10.63 -1.90
C SER A 343 12.37 -10.61 -3.41
N VAL A 344 13.24 -9.91 -4.14
CA VAL A 344 13.17 -9.85 -5.60
C VAL A 344 13.41 -11.21 -6.23
N SER A 345 14.41 -11.94 -5.73
CA SER A 345 14.74 -13.27 -6.25
C SER A 345 13.58 -14.26 -6.08
N SER A 346 12.96 -14.31 -4.90
CA SER A 346 11.81 -15.19 -4.65
C SER A 346 10.62 -14.84 -5.54
N GLU A 347 10.36 -13.55 -5.76
CA GLU A 347 9.27 -13.08 -6.63
C GLU A 347 9.50 -13.48 -8.09
N VAL A 348 10.69 -13.19 -8.63
CA VAL A 348 10.99 -13.45 -10.04
C VAL A 348 11.13 -14.96 -10.33
N LEU A 349 11.74 -15.73 -9.42
CA LEU A 349 11.80 -17.20 -9.55
C LEU A 349 10.40 -17.82 -9.52
N SER A 350 9.50 -17.33 -8.65
CA SER A 350 8.09 -17.77 -8.62
C SER A 350 7.37 -17.43 -9.93
N TYR A 351 7.60 -16.24 -10.48
CA TYR A 351 7.06 -15.84 -11.79
C TYR A 351 7.54 -16.75 -12.92
N LEU A 352 8.81 -17.16 -12.89
CA LEU A 352 9.41 -18.12 -13.83
C LEU A 352 9.07 -19.58 -13.51
N GLN A 353 8.22 -19.85 -12.53
CA GLN A 353 7.81 -21.18 -12.07
C GLN A 353 8.95 -22.07 -11.53
N ARG A 354 10.07 -21.45 -11.14
CA ARG A 354 11.21 -22.12 -10.47
C ARG A 354 10.94 -22.18 -8.97
N PHE A 355 9.87 -22.88 -8.58
CA PHE A 355 9.30 -22.80 -7.24
C PHE A 355 10.23 -23.35 -6.14
N SER A 356 11.02 -24.38 -6.39
CA SER A 356 11.94 -24.93 -5.39
C SER A 356 12.98 -23.90 -4.96
N GLU A 357 13.62 -23.23 -5.91
CA GLU A 357 14.60 -22.17 -5.64
C GLU A 357 13.94 -20.94 -5.01
N ALA A 358 12.75 -20.57 -5.52
CA ALA A 358 11.96 -19.47 -4.97
C ALA A 358 11.60 -19.71 -3.49
N ALA A 359 11.26 -20.96 -3.13
CA ALA A 359 10.87 -21.33 -1.77
C ALA A 359 12.01 -21.13 -0.77
N ASP A 360 13.23 -21.50 -1.12
CA ASP A 360 14.40 -21.30 -0.25
C ASP A 360 14.65 -19.81 0.04
N HIS A 361 14.62 -18.98 -0.99
CA HIS A 361 14.78 -17.54 -0.84
C HIS A 361 13.61 -16.89 -0.08
N ALA A 362 12.37 -17.32 -0.37
CA ALA A 362 11.18 -16.85 0.34
C ALA A 362 11.21 -17.23 1.83
N HIS A 363 11.69 -18.43 2.17
CA HIS A 363 11.83 -18.87 3.56
C HIS A 363 12.78 -17.96 4.34
N ARG A 364 14.00 -17.77 3.83
CA ARG A 364 15.02 -16.91 4.45
C ARG A 364 14.53 -15.46 4.61
N MET A 365 13.87 -14.92 3.58
CA MET A 365 13.26 -13.58 3.62
C MET A 365 12.22 -13.48 4.73
N VAL A 366 11.30 -14.44 4.83
CA VAL A 366 10.23 -14.45 5.85
C VAL A 366 10.81 -14.55 7.27
N GLU A 367 11.81 -15.40 7.49
CA GLU A 367 12.50 -15.50 8.78
C GLU A 367 13.12 -14.15 9.20
N GLY A 368 13.76 -13.46 8.27
CA GLY A 368 14.29 -12.10 8.50
C GLY A 368 13.18 -11.09 8.80
N TYR A 369 12.11 -11.09 8.03
CA TYR A 369 10.97 -10.18 8.22
C TYR A 369 10.27 -10.40 9.57
N MET A 370 10.13 -11.64 10.03
CA MET A 370 9.53 -11.95 11.33
C MET A 370 10.35 -11.40 12.51
N LYS A 371 11.66 -11.25 12.37
CA LYS A 371 12.53 -10.62 13.38
C LYS A 371 12.41 -9.09 13.39
N LEU A 372 12.04 -8.49 12.26
CA LEU A 372 12.05 -7.05 12.06
C LEU A 372 10.67 -6.41 12.21
N TYR A 373 9.66 -6.89 11.51
CA TYR A 373 8.31 -6.33 11.52
C TYR A 373 7.55 -6.55 12.83
N HIS A 374 6.56 -5.70 13.07
CA HIS A 374 5.53 -5.97 14.07
C HIS A 374 4.79 -7.29 13.72
N PRO A 375 4.49 -8.17 14.70
CA PRO A 375 3.86 -9.48 14.43
C PRO A 375 2.56 -9.42 13.60
N ASN A 376 1.78 -8.35 13.76
CA ASN A 376 0.54 -8.12 13.02
C ASN A 376 0.73 -7.06 11.91
N ASN A 377 1.91 -6.97 11.31
CA ASN A 377 2.14 -6.08 10.19
C ASN A 377 1.51 -6.65 8.90
N ALA A 378 0.76 -5.83 8.16
CA ALA A 378 0.09 -6.26 6.93
C ALA A 378 1.07 -6.72 5.85
N GLN A 379 2.21 -6.03 5.69
CA GLN A 379 3.24 -6.41 4.70
C GLN A 379 3.90 -7.73 5.06
N LEU A 380 4.15 -7.97 6.36
CA LEU A 380 4.62 -9.27 6.85
C LEU A 380 3.61 -10.38 6.51
N GLY A 381 2.32 -10.16 6.80
CA GLY A 381 1.26 -11.12 6.47
C GLY A 381 1.22 -11.47 4.98
N MET A 382 1.33 -10.46 4.12
CA MET A 382 1.37 -10.61 2.67
C MET A 382 2.63 -11.34 2.18
N ALA A 383 3.80 -11.07 2.79
CA ALA A 383 5.04 -11.77 2.46
C ALA A 383 4.97 -13.25 2.85
N ILE A 384 4.47 -13.57 4.06
CA ILE A 384 4.27 -14.95 4.51
C ILE A 384 3.27 -15.69 3.62
N MET A 385 2.17 -15.02 3.20
CA MET A 385 1.20 -15.60 2.27
C MET A 385 1.87 -15.99 0.94
N ARG A 386 2.63 -15.09 0.32
CA ARG A 386 3.33 -15.38 -0.93
C ARG A 386 4.33 -16.52 -0.77
N ALA A 387 5.12 -16.51 0.31
CA ALA A 387 6.06 -17.59 0.62
C ALA A 387 5.35 -18.95 0.81
N GLY A 388 4.23 -18.98 1.55
CA GLY A 388 3.43 -20.18 1.73
C GLY A 388 2.88 -20.75 0.42
N ILE A 389 2.40 -19.91 -0.47
CA ILE A 389 1.95 -20.29 -1.82
C ILE A 389 3.12 -20.86 -2.64
N THR A 390 4.30 -20.21 -2.56
CA THR A 390 5.51 -20.67 -3.26
C THR A 390 5.95 -22.06 -2.77
N HIS A 391 6.00 -22.28 -1.46
CA HIS A 391 6.29 -23.60 -0.86
C HIS A 391 5.27 -24.65 -1.28
N TRP A 392 3.98 -24.29 -1.31
CA TRP A 392 2.93 -25.19 -1.78
C TRP A 392 3.16 -25.58 -3.25
N HIS A 393 3.46 -24.63 -4.13
CA HIS A 393 3.80 -24.91 -5.53
C HIS A 393 5.10 -25.72 -5.67
N ALA A 394 6.06 -25.55 -4.78
CA ALA A 394 7.28 -26.36 -4.72
C ALA A 394 7.05 -27.82 -4.24
N GLY A 395 5.83 -28.17 -3.80
CA GLY A 395 5.51 -29.50 -3.25
C GLY A 395 5.82 -29.64 -1.76
N GLN A 396 6.26 -28.57 -1.11
CA GLN A 396 6.58 -28.54 0.32
C GLN A 396 5.31 -28.24 1.13
N ILE A 397 4.36 -29.18 1.11
CA ILE A 397 2.98 -28.95 1.58
C ILE A 397 2.91 -28.61 3.08
N GLU A 398 3.73 -29.21 3.94
CA GLU A 398 3.70 -28.95 5.37
C GLU A 398 4.15 -27.51 5.69
N VAL A 399 5.26 -27.08 5.10
CA VAL A 399 5.79 -25.71 5.27
C VAL A 399 4.83 -24.70 4.66
N GLY A 400 4.35 -24.97 3.44
CA GLY A 400 3.41 -24.09 2.75
C GLY A 400 2.11 -23.90 3.53
N HIS A 401 1.51 -24.98 4.02
CA HIS A 401 0.30 -24.91 4.85
C HIS A 401 0.52 -24.15 6.16
N GLY A 402 1.65 -24.40 6.84
CA GLY A 402 2.00 -23.68 8.06
C GLY A 402 2.12 -22.17 7.85
N MET A 403 2.78 -21.75 6.77
CA MET A 403 2.90 -20.33 6.39
C MET A 403 1.54 -19.73 6.02
N ILE A 404 0.70 -20.45 5.26
CA ILE A 404 -0.65 -19.99 4.88
C ILE A 404 -1.51 -19.77 6.13
N CYS A 405 -1.46 -20.69 7.10
CA CYS A 405 -2.17 -20.52 8.38
C CYS A 405 -1.68 -19.30 9.16
N LYS A 406 -0.37 -19.07 9.23
CA LYS A 406 0.21 -17.90 9.90
C LYS A 406 -0.17 -16.61 9.22
N ALA A 407 -0.08 -16.55 7.89
CA ALA A 407 -0.53 -15.40 7.10
C ALA A 407 -2.02 -15.12 7.32
N TYR A 408 -2.86 -16.15 7.32
CA TYR A 408 -4.29 -16.01 7.58
C TYR A 408 -4.57 -15.38 8.95
N GLY A 409 -3.86 -15.80 10.00
CA GLY A 409 -3.97 -15.17 11.33
C GLY A 409 -3.66 -13.68 11.31
N ILE A 410 -2.59 -13.27 10.63
CA ILE A 410 -2.22 -11.85 10.49
C ILE A 410 -3.25 -11.08 9.66
N LEU A 411 -3.70 -11.63 8.52
CA LEU A 411 -4.66 -10.95 7.65
C LEU A 411 -6.06 -10.85 8.27
N MET A 412 -6.44 -11.78 9.15
CA MET A 412 -7.66 -11.65 9.96
C MET A 412 -7.63 -10.41 10.86
N VAL A 413 -6.47 -10.07 11.41
CA VAL A 413 -6.29 -8.86 12.24
C VAL A 413 -6.25 -7.61 11.35
N THR A 414 -5.43 -7.60 10.31
CA THR A 414 -5.14 -6.39 9.51
C THR A 414 -6.22 -6.09 8.49
N HIS A 415 -6.69 -7.08 7.74
CA HIS A 415 -7.67 -6.94 6.66
C HIS A 415 -9.09 -7.31 7.08
N GLY A 416 -9.22 -8.18 8.08
CA GLY A 416 -10.50 -8.70 8.55
C GLY A 416 -11.08 -9.81 7.66
N PRO A 417 -12.12 -10.52 8.15
CA PRO A 417 -12.67 -11.72 7.49
C PRO A 417 -13.34 -11.44 6.15
N ASN A 418 -13.83 -10.22 5.95
CA ASN A 418 -14.61 -9.87 4.76
C ASN A 418 -13.76 -9.31 3.61
N HIS A 419 -12.47 -9.06 3.82
CA HIS A 419 -11.58 -8.56 2.78
C HIS A 419 -11.32 -9.66 1.73
N ALA A 420 -11.26 -9.27 0.45
CA ALA A 420 -11.11 -10.23 -0.65
C ALA A 420 -9.90 -11.16 -0.47
N ILE A 421 -8.73 -10.60 -0.13
CA ILE A 421 -7.50 -11.38 0.05
C ILE A 421 -7.59 -12.36 1.22
N THR A 422 -8.28 -12.01 2.30
CA THR A 422 -8.46 -12.89 3.46
C THR A 422 -9.35 -14.08 3.11
N ARG A 423 -10.41 -13.86 2.32
CA ARG A 423 -11.28 -14.94 1.82
C ARG A 423 -10.59 -15.86 0.83
N ASP A 424 -9.80 -15.28 -0.10
CA ASP A 424 -8.99 -16.06 -1.02
C ASP A 424 -8.00 -16.95 -0.24
N LEU A 425 -7.33 -16.38 0.77
CA LEU A 425 -6.39 -17.12 1.61
C LEU A 425 -7.07 -18.20 2.47
N GLU A 426 -8.29 -17.96 2.96
CA GLU A 426 -9.07 -18.99 3.66
C GLU A 426 -9.40 -20.18 2.75
N THR A 427 -9.70 -19.92 1.48
CA THR A 427 -9.92 -20.99 0.50
C THR A 427 -8.65 -21.81 0.28
N MET A 428 -7.49 -21.14 0.12
CA MET A 428 -6.20 -21.80 -0.02
C MET A 428 -5.83 -22.60 1.23
N ARG A 429 -6.10 -22.07 2.43
CA ARG A 429 -5.86 -22.75 3.71
C ARG A 429 -6.62 -24.08 3.79
N ARG A 430 -7.90 -24.08 3.41
CA ARG A 430 -8.72 -25.31 3.39
C ARG A 430 -8.22 -26.31 2.35
N GLN A 431 -7.81 -25.83 1.18
CA GLN A 431 -7.27 -26.68 0.13
C GLN A 431 -5.96 -27.34 0.58
N THR A 432 -5.01 -26.55 1.08
CA THR A 432 -3.73 -27.08 1.56
C THR A 432 -3.89 -27.98 2.80
N GLU A 433 -4.90 -27.76 3.63
CA GLU A 433 -5.23 -28.67 4.75
C GLU A 433 -5.69 -30.04 4.25
N ALA A 434 -6.52 -30.07 3.21
CA ALA A 434 -6.97 -31.32 2.60
C ALA A 434 -5.80 -32.07 1.94
N GLU A 435 -4.95 -31.37 1.20
CA GLU A 435 -3.76 -31.94 0.57
C GLU A 435 -2.76 -32.45 1.61
N LEU A 436 -2.56 -31.73 2.72
CA LEU A 436 -1.70 -32.18 3.82
C LEU A 436 -2.21 -33.48 4.48
N LYS A 437 -3.53 -33.64 4.61
CA LYS A 437 -4.12 -34.90 5.10
C LYS A 437 -3.83 -36.06 4.16
N MET A 438 -3.96 -35.83 2.84
CA MET A 438 -3.63 -36.83 1.81
C MET A 438 -2.14 -37.20 1.85
N PHE A 439 -1.26 -36.18 1.91
CA PHE A 439 0.19 -36.39 2.04
C PHE A 439 0.56 -37.26 3.24
N LYS A 440 -0.03 -37.01 4.42
CA LYS A 440 0.19 -37.79 5.62
C LYS A 440 -0.35 -39.21 5.56
N GLN A 441 -1.33 -39.48 4.71
CA GLN A 441 -1.90 -40.82 4.51
C GLN A 441 -1.12 -41.66 3.49
N ASP A 442 -0.70 -41.03 2.39
CA ASP A 442 0.03 -41.63 1.27
C ASP A 442 0.90 -40.61 0.57
N GLU A 443 2.15 -40.49 1.01
CA GLU A 443 3.12 -39.54 0.44
C GLU A 443 3.43 -39.86 -1.03
N GLY A 444 3.58 -41.11 -1.38
CA GLY A 444 3.88 -41.56 -2.75
C GLY A 444 2.72 -41.22 -3.73
N GLY A 445 1.49 -41.53 -3.32
CA GLY A 445 0.29 -41.23 -4.07
C GLY A 445 0.08 -39.72 -4.23
N TYR A 446 0.38 -38.93 -3.20
CA TYR A 446 0.32 -37.48 -3.28
C TYR A 446 1.30 -36.90 -4.31
N HIS A 447 2.57 -37.34 -4.31
CA HIS A 447 3.55 -36.89 -5.29
C HIS A 447 3.19 -37.28 -6.71
N ALA A 448 2.70 -38.51 -6.94
CA ALA A 448 2.25 -38.96 -8.25
C ALA A 448 1.06 -38.12 -8.77
N MET A 449 0.12 -37.79 -7.90
CA MET A 449 -1.02 -36.92 -8.24
C MET A 449 -0.55 -35.52 -8.66
N ARG A 450 0.39 -34.92 -7.94
CA ARG A 450 0.94 -33.60 -8.27
C ARG A 450 1.68 -33.58 -9.59
N GLU A 451 2.52 -34.58 -9.87
CA GLU A 451 3.21 -34.70 -11.15
C GLU A 451 2.24 -34.81 -12.31
N ALA A 452 1.15 -35.58 -12.15
CA ALA A 452 0.09 -35.69 -13.15
C ALA A 452 -0.64 -34.37 -13.40
N ALA A 453 -0.82 -33.54 -12.36
CA ALA A 453 -1.45 -32.23 -12.46
C ALA A 453 -0.56 -31.19 -13.18
N LEU A 454 0.77 -31.26 -13.00
CA LEU A 454 1.74 -30.37 -13.64
C LEU A 454 1.97 -30.71 -15.13
N LYS A 455 1.61 -31.90 -15.59
CA LYS A 455 1.71 -32.35 -16.98
C LYS A 455 0.49 -31.97 -17.85
N LYS A 456 -0.55 -31.42 -17.23
CA LYS A 456 -1.75 -30.88 -17.89
C LYS A 456 -1.68 -29.38 -18.03
#